data_17dada4443a841ad6536d78df7c1ef2f
#
_entry.id   17dada4443a841ad6536d78df7c1ef2f
#
_cell.length_a   1.000
_cell.length_b   1.000
_cell.length_c   1.000
_cell.angle_alpha   90.00
_cell.angle_beta   90.00
_cell.angle_gamma   90.00
#
_symmetry.space_group_name_H-M   'P 1'
#
loop_
_entity.id
_entity.type
_entity.pdbx_description
1 polymer ?
#
loop_
_entity_poly.entity_id
_entity_poly.type
_entity_poly.pdbx_seq_one_letter_code
_entity_poly.pdbx_strand_id
1 'polypeptide(L)'
;MKIGTPREVLDGEARVAMTPDSARMLQKLGFACAIETGAGEKAGFTDAAYEEAGVEIVKSAERLWADADLIAKVRPPTETEIDRLSKGKVLISFFHPAQNEAQMRQAADRGATVVAMDMVPRISRAQKLDALSSMANIAGYRAVIEAGNNFGRFFTGQVTAAGKVPPARVLVVGAGVAGLAAIGTSTALGAITYAFDVRPEVAEQIESMGAEFVYLDFDSDQQDGSASGGYAAPSSPEFQAKQLEKFRALAPEIDIVITTALIPNRDAPVLWTRDMVEAMKPGSVIVDLAAERGGNCELTVKDEKIVTDNKVTIIGYTDFPSRMATQSSTLYANNVRQFVGELAPAKDGTLVHDMDDDVIRGSTVAHQGAVTYPPPPPKVRAIAAAPRKDKPKEPTPEEKRALEVAAFRAQTRRQAGLLVAGAVLIALVGAVAPASFMQHFIVFVLACFIGFQVIWNVSHALHTPLMAVTNAISGIVVLGALLQIGSGDWLVVTLAAISMLIASINIVGGFLVTRRMLAMFQKS
;
A
#
# COMPACT_ATOMS: atom_id res chain seq x y z
N MET A 1 32.29 13.30 -1.06
CA MET A 1 31.79 13.40 0.33
C MET A 1 31.45 12.02 0.87
N LYS A 2 31.45 11.84 2.20
CA LYS A 2 31.15 10.57 2.86
C LYS A 2 29.81 10.64 3.58
N ILE A 3 28.96 9.64 3.38
CA ILE A 3 27.69 9.46 4.08
C ILE A 3 27.88 8.42 5.18
N GLY A 4 27.58 8.80 6.43
CA GLY A 4 27.67 7.95 7.59
C GLY A 4 26.30 7.61 8.17
N THR A 5 26.10 6.34 8.55
CA THR A 5 24.88 5.91 9.23
C THR A 5 25.25 5.32 10.60
N PRO A 6 24.96 6.02 11.71
CA PRO A 6 25.17 5.49 13.04
C PRO A 6 24.10 4.46 13.40
N ARG A 7 24.38 3.70 14.46
CA ARG A 7 23.38 2.84 15.10
C ARG A 7 22.34 3.70 15.81
N GLU A 8 21.06 3.36 15.67
CA GLU A 8 19.98 4.00 16.41
C GLU A 8 20.08 3.66 17.90
N VAL A 9 19.93 4.68 18.74
CA VAL A 9 20.10 4.57 20.19
C VAL A 9 18.80 4.60 20.97
N LEU A 10 17.67 4.95 20.31
CA LEU A 10 16.37 4.95 20.96
C LEU A 10 15.92 3.51 21.24
N ASP A 11 15.44 3.28 22.44
CA ASP A 11 14.90 1.97 22.81
C ASP A 11 13.71 1.59 21.91
N GLY A 12 13.63 0.30 21.53
CA GLY A 12 12.63 -0.19 20.58
C GLY A 12 12.91 0.12 19.09
N GLU A 13 13.88 1.00 18.75
CA GLU A 13 14.23 1.26 17.35
C GLU A 13 15.13 0.14 16.78
N ALA A 14 14.65 -0.46 15.71
CA ALA A 14 15.34 -1.55 15.02
C ALA A 14 15.65 -1.22 13.54
N ARG A 15 15.18 -0.09 13.02
CA ARG A 15 15.45 0.34 11.66
C ARG A 15 16.85 0.92 11.51
N VAL A 16 17.31 0.97 10.26
CA VAL A 16 18.57 1.62 9.88
C VAL A 16 18.34 2.52 8.66
N ALA A 17 18.99 3.67 8.59
CA ALA A 17 18.75 4.68 7.56
C ALA A 17 19.45 4.37 6.21
N MET A 18 20.38 3.43 6.19
CA MET A 18 21.05 2.95 4.98
C MET A 18 21.04 1.42 4.96
N THR A 19 20.65 0.83 3.83
CA THR A 19 20.76 -0.62 3.58
C THR A 19 21.90 -0.88 2.59
N PRO A 20 22.43 -2.12 2.47
CA PRO A 20 23.45 -2.45 1.48
C PRO A 20 23.06 -2.00 0.05
N ASP A 21 21.80 -2.20 -0.36
CA ASP A 21 21.34 -1.82 -1.69
C ASP A 21 21.24 -0.30 -1.87
N SER A 22 20.76 0.43 -0.87
CA SER A 22 20.73 1.89 -0.92
C SER A 22 22.14 2.49 -0.96
N ALA A 23 23.11 1.88 -0.24
CA ALA A 23 24.51 2.27 -0.27
C ALA A 23 25.13 2.12 -1.66
N ARG A 24 24.91 0.99 -2.36
CA ARG A 24 25.35 0.80 -3.75
C ARG A 24 24.80 1.89 -4.68
N MET A 25 23.58 2.36 -4.41
CA MET A 25 22.97 3.42 -5.21
C MET A 25 23.52 4.81 -4.86
N LEU A 26 23.85 5.08 -3.57
CA LEU A 26 24.52 6.31 -3.17
C LEU A 26 25.93 6.40 -3.72
N GLN A 27 26.67 5.28 -3.77
CA GLN A 27 27.99 5.20 -4.41
C GLN A 27 27.95 5.55 -5.90
N LYS A 28 26.86 5.19 -6.62
CA LYS A 28 26.66 5.60 -8.02
C LYS A 28 26.43 7.12 -8.17
N LEU A 29 26.09 7.81 -7.09
CA LEU A 29 26.03 9.28 -7.04
C LEU A 29 27.38 9.92 -6.65
N GLY A 30 28.45 9.12 -6.51
CA GLY A 30 29.80 9.59 -6.20
C GLY A 30 30.12 9.65 -4.70
N PHE A 31 29.24 9.17 -3.80
CA PHE A 31 29.47 9.22 -2.35
C PHE A 31 30.23 7.98 -1.86
N ALA A 32 31.15 8.18 -0.92
CA ALA A 32 31.61 7.09 -0.07
C ALA A 32 30.57 6.82 1.02
N CYS A 33 30.37 5.55 1.39
CA CYS A 33 29.43 5.15 2.43
C CYS A 33 30.14 4.49 3.60
N ALA A 34 29.74 4.84 4.82
CA ALA A 34 30.23 4.24 6.07
C ALA A 34 29.05 3.94 6.99
N ILE A 35 29.16 2.88 7.77
CA ILE A 35 28.14 2.49 8.75
C ILE A 35 28.81 2.10 10.08
N GLU A 36 28.15 2.41 11.19
CA GLU A 36 28.59 1.92 12.50
C GLU A 36 28.35 0.40 12.60
N THR A 37 29.33 -0.33 13.12
CA THR A 37 29.25 -1.79 13.30
C THR A 37 27.96 -2.17 14.04
N GLY A 38 27.25 -3.18 13.52
CA GLY A 38 26.00 -3.68 14.08
C GLY A 38 24.78 -2.77 13.89
N ALA A 39 24.89 -1.64 13.18
CA ALA A 39 23.76 -0.71 12.99
C ALA A 39 22.61 -1.34 12.22
N GLY A 40 22.88 -2.25 11.29
CA GLY A 40 21.87 -2.94 10.49
C GLY A 40 21.35 -4.26 11.08
N GLU A 41 21.96 -4.78 12.14
CA GLU A 41 21.69 -6.15 12.62
C GLU A 41 20.23 -6.39 13.00
N LYS A 42 19.63 -5.45 13.76
CA LYS A 42 18.20 -5.54 14.14
C LYS A 42 17.25 -5.52 12.93
N ALA A 43 17.70 -4.95 11.80
CA ALA A 43 16.96 -4.93 10.55
C ALA A 43 17.30 -6.12 9.62
N GLY A 44 18.16 -7.03 10.05
CA GLY A 44 18.58 -8.21 9.28
C GLY A 44 19.71 -7.94 8.28
N PHE A 45 20.41 -6.82 8.37
CA PHE A 45 21.55 -6.47 7.53
C PHE A 45 22.84 -6.57 8.35
N THR A 46 23.67 -7.58 8.04
CA THR A 46 24.93 -7.83 8.74
C THR A 46 26.04 -6.91 8.25
N ASP A 47 27.07 -6.69 9.08
CA ASP A 47 28.26 -5.94 8.69
C ASP A 47 28.91 -6.53 7.41
N ALA A 48 28.96 -7.85 7.28
CA ALA A 48 29.47 -8.52 6.09
C ALA A 48 28.69 -8.15 4.81
N ALA A 49 27.35 -7.99 4.90
CA ALA A 49 26.54 -7.57 3.75
C ALA A 49 26.83 -6.11 3.34
N TYR A 50 27.18 -5.25 4.30
CA TYR A 50 27.62 -3.89 4.00
C TYR A 50 29.03 -3.86 3.41
N GLU A 51 29.98 -4.67 3.92
CA GLU A 51 31.33 -4.80 3.34
C GLU A 51 31.26 -5.29 1.89
N GLU A 52 30.41 -6.29 1.60
CA GLU A 52 30.16 -6.76 0.22
C GLU A 52 29.56 -5.67 -0.68
N ALA A 53 28.80 -4.76 -0.09
CA ALA A 53 28.27 -3.58 -0.78
C ALA A 53 29.29 -2.42 -0.93
N GLY A 54 30.53 -2.60 -0.47
CA GLY A 54 31.57 -1.58 -0.52
C GLY A 54 31.41 -0.47 0.51
N VAL A 55 30.73 -0.73 1.63
CA VAL A 55 30.53 0.21 2.74
C VAL A 55 31.62 0.01 3.79
N GLU A 56 32.22 1.10 4.28
CA GLU A 56 33.20 1.06 5.37
C GLU A 56 32.49 0.77 6.70
N ILE A 57 32.94 -0.26 7.43
CA ILE A 57 32.46 -0.55 8.80
C ILE A 57 33.29 0.24 9.81
N VAL A 58 32.64 1.10 10.59
CA VAL A 58 33.28 1.95 11.59
C VAL A 58 32.87 1.48 12.99
N LYS A 59 33.89 1.17 13.84
CA LYS A 59 33.65 0.58 15.17
C LYS A 59 33.17 1.58 16.22
N SER A 60 33.36 2.88 16.00
CA SER A 60 33.07 3.94 16.98
C SER A 60 32.13 4.96 16.37
N ALA A 61 31.02 5.25 17.07
CA ALA A 61 30.10 6.31 16.70
C ALA A 61 30.82 7.67 16.58
N GLU A 62 31.73 8.00 17.52
CA GLU A 62 32.46 9.26 17.50
C GLU A 62 33.26 9.41 16.22
N ARG A 63 33.95 8.34 15.78
CA ARG A 63 34.74 8.35 14.56
C ARG A 63 33.82 8.48 13.32
N LEU A 64 32.72 7.75 13.31
CA LEU A 64 31.76 7.85 12.21
C LEU A 64 31.25 9.29 12.05
N TRP A 65 30.80 9.91 13.16
CA TRP A 65 30.30 11.28 13.15
C TRP A 65 31.40 12.31 12.80
N ALA A 66 32.62 12.07 13.18
CA ALA A 66 33.75 12.94 12.84
C ALA A 66 34.09 12.88 11.34
N ASP A 67 34.14 11.67 10.76
CA ASP A 67 34.61 11.42 9.39
C ASP A 67 33.56 11.67 8.33
N ALA A 68 32.24 11.56 8.66
CA ALA A 68 31.17 11.73 7.70
C ALA A 68 30.83 13.21 7.47
N ASP A 69 30.56 13.56 6.22
CA ASP A 69 30.06 14.87 5.79
C ASP A 69 28.54 14.96 5.93
N LEU A 70 27.85 13.84 5.69
CA LEU A 70 26.42 13.68 5.85
C LEU A 70 26.13 12.50 6.77
N ILE A 71 25.28 12.74 7.77
CA ILE A 71 24.76 11.70 8.67
C ILE A 71 23.32 11.39 8.27
N ALA A 72 23.06 10.12 8.01
CA ALA A 72 21.70 9.60 7.77
C ALA A 72 21.23 8.78 8.98
N LYS A 73 20.14 9.21 9.62
CA LYS A 73 19.50 8.54 10.76
C LYS A 73 18.02 8.32 10.51
N VAL A 74 17.40 7.46 11.31
CA VAL A 74 15.95 7.28 11.33
C VAL A 74 15.30 8.24 12.32
N ARG A 75 15.71 8.20 13.58
CA ARG A 75 15.12 9.01 14.67
C ARG A 75 15.79 10.38 14.81
N PRO A 76 15.11 11.33 15.46
CA PRO A 76 15.74 12.59 15.83
C PRO A 76 17.06 12.34 16.58
N PRO A 77 18.09 13.18 16.41
CA PRO A 77 19.33 13.04 17.14
C PRO A 77 19.13 13.34 18.63
N THR A 78 19.85 12.63 19.48
CA THR A 78 19.95 12.95 20.91
C THR A 78 20.83 14.19 21.11
N GLU A 79 20.81 14.78 22.31
CA GLU A 79 21.69 15.91 22.66
C GLU A 79 23.17 15.57 22.42
N THR A 80 23.60 14.39 22.84
CA THR A 80 25.00 13.92 22.66
C THR A 80 25.35 13.72 21.18
N GLU A 81 24.41 13.39 20.34
CA GLU A 81 24.61 13.26 18.89
C GLU A 81 24.66 14.64 18.21
N ILE A 82 23.84 15.59 18.65
CA ILE A 82 23.91 16.98 18.17
C ILE A 82 25.26 17.61 18.52
N ASP A 83 25.83 17.29 19.70
CA ASP A 83 27.15 17.76 20.11
C ASP A 83 28.29 17.30 19.17
N ARG A 84 28.09 16.24 18.41
CA ARG A 84 29.02 15.75 17.38
C ARG A 84 28.87 16.45 16.03
N LEU A 85 27.82 17.23 15.83
CA LEU A 85 27.66 18.04 14.62
C LEU A 85 28.66 19.21 14.64
N SER A 86 29.16 19.56 13.47
CA SER A 86 30.04 20.70 13.27
C SER A 86 29.64 21.45 11.98
N LYS A 87 30.23 22.62 11.81
CA LYS A 87 29.99 23.49 10.66
C LYS A 87 30.19 22.74 9.34
N GLY A 88 29.18 22.83 8.48
CA GLY A 88 29.15 22.24 7.14
C GLY A 88 28.67 20.80 7.10
N LYS A 89 28.48 20.11 8.23
CA LYS A 89 27.87 18.77 8.24
C LYS A 89 26.39 18.84 7.94
N VAL A 90 25.88 17.79 7.28
CA VAL A 90 24.46 17.62 6.96
C VAL A 90 23.91 16.46 7.79
N LEU A 91 22.75 16.65 8.42
CA LEU A 91 21.98 15.59 9.08
C LEU A 91 20.68 15.39 8.34
N ILE A 92 20.35 14.15 8.00
CA ILE A 92 19.06 13.73 7.45
C ILE A 92 18.41 12.74 8.39
N SER A 93 17.23 13.06 8.92
CA SER A 93 16.47 12.16 9.81
C SER A 93 14.99 12.55 9.84
N PHE A 94 14.11 11.74 10.43
CA PHE A 94 12.93 12.28 11.08
C PHE A 94 13.39 13.21 12.19
N PHE A 95 12.89 14.42 12.20
CA PHE A 95 13.36 15.42 13.16
C PHE A 95 12.26 15.94 14.08
N HIS A 96 11.02 16.02 13.59
CA HIS A 96 9.88 16.56 14.32
C HIS A 96 10.16 17.94 14.93
N PRO A 97 10.41 18.98 14.10
CA PRO A 97 10.99 20.26 14.56
C PRO A 97 10.13 20.98 15.60
N ALA A 98 8.80 20.85 15.53
CA ALA A 98 7.89 21.45 16.52
C ALA A 98 8.05 20.88 17.93
N GLN A 99 8.62 19.67 18.08
CA GLN A 99 8.84 19.00 19.37
C GLN A 99 10.30 19.04 19.80
N ASN A 100 11.22 19.29 18.87
CA ASN A 100 12.67 19.27 19.06
C ASN A 100 13.28 20.66 18.74
N GLU A 101 12.61 21.73 19.17
CA GLU A 101 13.02 23.11 18.85
C GLU A 101 14.41 23.44 19.45
N ALA A 102 14.71 22.95 20.67
CA ALA A 102 15.99 23.16 21.32
C ALA A 102 17.15 22.51 20.53
N GLN A 103 16.96 21.25 20.11
CA GLN A 103 17.92 20.52 19.29
C GLN A 103 18.12 21.16 17.92
N MET A 104 17.05 21.70 17.32
CA MET A 104 17.12 22.41 16.04
C MET A 104 17.96 23.68 16.16
N ARG A 105 17.77 24.48 17.22
CA ARG A 105 18.56 25.67 17.50
C ARG A 105 20.02 25.32 17.75
N GLN A 106 20.29 24.31 18.58
CA GLN A 106 21.64 23.84 18.87
C GLN A 106 22.38 23.39 17.61
N ALA A 107 21.70 22.66 16.69
CA ALA A 107 22.28 22.26 15.41
C ALA A 107 22.58 23.47 14.51
N ALA A 108 21.69 24.48 14.48
CA ALA A 108 21.91 25.74 13.76
C ALA A 108 23.12 26.50 14.33
N ASP A 109 23.21 26.66 15.65
CA ASP A 109 24.33 27.38 16.32
C ASP A 109 25.70 26.72 16.01
N ARG A 110 25.70 25.42 15.76
CA ARG A 110 26.90 24.67 15.33
C ARG A 110 27.22 24.82 13.85
N GLY A 111 26.36 25.52 13.08
CA GLY A 111 26.50 25.72 11.63
C GLY A 111 26.24 24.46 10.81
N ALA A 112 25.55 23.48 11.36
CA ALA A 112 25.11 22.29 10.65
C ALA A 112 23.86 22.56 9.79
N THR A 113 23.65 21.74 8.77
CA THR A 113 22.40 21.70 7.99
C THR A 113 21.58 20.51 8.43
N VAL A 114 20.30 20.73 8.76
CA VAL A 114 19.37 19.67 9.18
C VAL A 114 18.22 19.55 8.19
N VAL A 115 18.07 18.38 7.61
CA VAL A 115 16.98 17.98 6.74
C VAL A 115 16.04 17.06 7.51
N ALA A 116 14.80 17.49 7.67
CA ALA A 116 13.74 16.75 8.33
C ALA A 116 12.90 15.97 7.31
N MET A 117 13.02 14.64 7.31
CA MET A 117 12.27 13.77 6.40
C MET A 117 10.74 13.80 6.64
N ASP A 118 10.32 14.22 7.82
CA ASP A 118 8.92 14.46 8.18
C ASP A 118 8.38 15.81 7.68
N MET A 119 9.24 16.67 7.13
CA MET A 119 8.87 17.99 6.59
C MET A 119 8.85 18.01 5.04
N VAL A 120 9.04 16.88 4.38
CA VAL A 120 8.97 16.79 2.92
C VAL A 120 7.62 17.30 2.42
N PRO A 121 7.59 18.32 1.53
CA PRO A 121 6.34 18.91 1.09
C PRO A 121 5.52 17.94 0.23
N ARG A 122 4.19 17.97 0.39
CA ARG A 122 3.26 17.10 -0.34
C ARG A 122 2.96 17.62 -1.73
N ILE A 123 3.96 17.61 -2.59
CA ILE A 123 3.87 17.93 -4.02
C ILE A 123 4.23 16.71 -4.87
N SER A 124 3.75 16.62 -6.11
CA SER A 124 3.91 15.43 -6.96
C SER A 124 5.36 15.00 -7.15
N ARG A 125 6.30 15.95 -7.29
CA ARG A 125 7.72 15.67 -7.43
C ARG A 125 8.33 15.03 -6.18
N ALA A 126 7.80 15.35 -4.99
CA ALA A 126 8.33 14.90 -3.71
C ALA A 126 7.75 13.56 -3.22
N GLN A 127 6.80 12.95 -3.93
CA GLN A 127 6.18 11.67 -3.51
C GLN A 127 7.20 10.57 -3.22
N LYS A 128 8.25 10.44 -4.04
CA LYS A 128 9.33 9.46 -3.85
C LYS A 128 10.16 9.69 -2.59
N LEU A 129 10.04 10.87 -1.97
CA LEU A 129 10.78 11.30 -0.79
C LEU A 129 9.94 11.17 0.49
N ASP A 130 8.63 10.92 0.37
CA ASP A 130 7.68 10.91 1.48
C ASP A 130 7.87 9.68 2.38
N ALA A 131 8.77 9.83 3.34
CA ALA A 131 9.07 8.81 4.33
C ALA A 131 7.94 8.61 5.34
N LEU A 132 7.11 9.63 5.62
CA LEU A 132 5.94 9.48 6.48
C LEU A 132 4.92 8.53 5.86
N SER A 133 4.62 8.69 4.56
CA SER A 133 3.71 7.78 3.86
C SER A 133 4.28 6.36 3.77
N SER A 134 5.60 6.22 3.55
CA SER A 134 6.25 4.90 3.55
C SER A 134 6.09 4.19 4.90
N MET A 135 6.32 4.88 6.00
CA MET A 135 6.19 4.32 7.35
C MET A 135 4.73 4.11 7.75
N ALA A 136 3.83 5.00 7.35
CA ALA A 136 2.39 4.86 7.61
C ALA A 136 1.82 3.61 6.93
N ASN A 137 2.23 3.30 5.70
CA ASN A 137 1.82 2.08 5.00
C ASN A 137 2.21 0.83 5.78
N ILE A 138 3.47 0.76 6.25
CA ILE A 138 3.95 -0.36 7.06
C ILE A 138 3.19 -0.44 8.39
N ALA A 139 2.95 0.70 9.05
CA ALA A 139 2.21 0.73 10.32
C ALA A 139 0.80 0.17 10.15
N GLY A 140 0.09 0.55 9.09
CA GLY A 140 -1.25 0.02 8.79
C GLY A 140 -1.26 -1.49 8.53
N TYR A 141 -0.31 -1.98 7.73
CA TYR A 141 -0.13 -3.42 7.52
C TYR A 141 0.18 -4.14 8.84
N ARG A 142 1.15 -3.64 9.60
CA ARG A 142 1.58 -4.28 10.86
C ARG A 142 0.48 -4.26 11.91
N ALA A 143 -0.34 -3.22 11.96
CA ALA A 143 -1.48 -3.13 12.88
C ALA A 143 -2.44 -4.33 12.71
N VAL A 144 -2.74 -4.72 11.48
CA VAL A 144 -3.58 -5.89 11.19
C VAL A 144 -2.92 -7.19 11.66
N ILE A 145 -1.60 -7.33 11.46
CA ILE A 145 -0.85 -8.50 11.90
C ILE A 145 -0.80 -8.57 13.44
N GLU A 146 -0.59 -7.42 14.11
CA GLU A 146 -0.65 -7.38 15.59
C GLU A 146 -2.06 -7.70 16.11
N ALA A 147 -3.10 -7.18 15.45
CA ALA A 147 -4.48 -7.56 15.77
C ALA A 147 -4.65 -9.07 15.64
N GLY A 148 -4.20 -9.67 14.54
CA GLY A 148 -4.31 -11.12 14.30
C GLY A 148 -3.55 -11.96 15.32
N ASN A 149 -2.38 -11.50 15.77
CA ASN A 149 -1.59 -12.18 16.80
C ASN A 149 -2.28 -12.20 18.18
N ASN A 150 -3.19 -11.25 18.44
CA ASN A 150 -3.91 -11.12 19.70
C ASN A 150 -5.40 -11.52 19.60
N PHE A 151 -5.90 -11.77 18.39
CA PHE A 151 -7.28 -12.17 18.12
C PHE A 151 -7.37 -13.70 18.03
N GLY A 152 -8.07 -14.31 18.96
CA GLY A 152 -8.13 -15.78 19.10
C GLY A 152 -9.00 -16.51 18.06
N ARG A 153 -9.39 -15.85 16.94
CA ARG A 153 -10.21 -16.43 15.88
C ARG A 153 -9.63 -16.15 14.49
N PHE A 154 -10.19 -16.80 13.46
CA PHE A 154 -9.81 -16.56 12.07
C PHE A 154 -10.28 -15.19 11.57
N PHE A 155 -9.52 -14.56 10.68
CA PHE A 155 -9.98 -13.41 9.89
C PHE A 155 -10.99 -13.86 8.83
N THR A 156 -10.67 -14.91 8.10
CA THR A 156 -11.54 -15.45 7.05
C THR A 156 -12.60 -16.39 7.60
N GLY A 157 -13.73 -16.50 6.90
CA GLY A 157 -14.70 -17.55 7.13
C GLY A 157 -14.11 -18.93 6.84
N GLN A 158 -14.38 -19.92 7.69
CA GLN A 158 -13.87 -21.29 7.55
C GLN A 158 -15.01 -22.30 7.60
N VAL A 159 -14.85 -23.37 6.81
CA VAL A 159 -15.68 -24.57 6.92
C VAL A 159 -14.74 -25.71 7.34
N THR A 160 -14.95 -26.21 8.56
CA THR A 160 -14.12 -27.26 9.15
C THR A 160 -14.94 -28.52 9.38
N ALA A 161 -14.26 -29.63 9.70
CA ALA A 161 -14.96 -30.86 10.12
C ALA A 161 -15.82 -30.67 11.36
N ALA A 162 -15.48 -29.69 12.22
CA ALA A 162 -16.21 -29.34 13.44
C ALA A 162 -17.32 -28.27 13.24
N GLY A 163 -17.49 -27.77 12.02
CA GLY A 163 -18.53 -26.78 11.70
C GLY A 163 -18.02 -25.53 10.97
N LYS A 164 -18.92 -24.56 10.83
CA LYS A 164 -18.66 -23.28 10.16
C LYS A 164 -18.21 -22.23 11.16
N VAL A 165 -17.19 -21.47 10.81
CA VAL A 165 -16.71 -20.29 11.54
C VAL A 165 -16.95 -19.05 10.68
N PRO A 166 -17.69 -18.04 11.15
CA PRO A 166 -17.90 -16.81 10.39
C PRO A 166 -16.60 -15.99 10.30
N PRO A 167 -16.43 -15.17 9.28
CA PRO A 167 -15.29 -14.25 9.18
C PRO A 167 -15.33 -13.19 10.28
N ALA A 168 -14.17 -12.66 10.65
CA ALA A 168 -14.05 -11.54 11.55
C ALA A 168 -14.60 -10.25 10.92
N ARG A 169 -15.17 -9.37 11.73
CA ARG A 169 -15.60 -8.03 11.34
C ARG A 169 -14.55 -7.01 11.80
N VAL A 170 -13.92 -6.33 10.85
CA VAL A 170 -12.86 -5.35 11.11
C VAL A 170 -13.36 -3.96 10.76
N LEU A 171 -13.23 -3.01 11.67
CA LEU A 171 -13.50 -1.59 11.42
C LEU A 171 -12.17 -0.84 11.38
N VAL A 172 -11.90 -0.15 10.28
CA VAL A 172 -10.77 0.77 10.14
C VAL A 172 -11.28 2.21 10.19
N VAL A 173 -10.79 3.00 11.14
CA VAL A 173 -11.17 4.41 11.32
C VAL A 173 -10.03 5.30 10.83
N GLY A 174 -10.28 5.99 9.73
CA GLY A 174 -9.32 6.75 8.95
C GLY A 174 -8.87 5.99 7.70
N ALA A 175 -9.01 6.60 6.52
CA ALA A 175 -8.58 6.04 5.23
C ALA A 175 -7.43 6.86 4.61
N GLY A 176 -6.48 7.28 5.46
CA GLY A 176 -5.17 7.74 5.02
C GLY A 176 -4.29 6.56 4.59
N VAL A 177 -2.99 6.79 4.37
CA VAL A 177 -2.07 5.75 3.90
C VAL A 177 -2.06 4.52 4.83
N ALA A 178 -2.01 4.73 6.16
CA ALA A 178 -2.07 3.64 7.14
C ALA A 178 -3.41 2.91 7.11
N GLY A 179 -4.52 3.66 7.06
CA GLY A 179 -5.86 3.07 7.01
C GLY A 179 -6.09 2.24 5.75
N LEU A 180 -5.71 2.75 4.57
CA LEU A 180 -5.82 1.99 3.32
C LEU A 180 -4.96 0.71 3.34
N ALA A 181 -3.76 0.76 3.91
CA ALA A 181 -2.93 -0.43 4.09
C ALA A 181 -3.59 -1.46 5.04
N ALA A 182 -4.21 -0.98 6.12
CA ALA A 182 -4.97 -1.84 7.05
C ALA A 182 -6.21 -2.44 6.38
N ILE A 183 -6.97 -1.65 5.60
CA ILE A 183 -8.14 -2.12 4.83
C ILE A 183 -7.73 -3.22 3.86
N GLY A 184 -6.72 -2.97 3.02
CA GLY A 184 -6.25 -3.96 2.04
C GLY A 184 -5.76 -5.23 2.69
N THR A 185 -5.04 -5.13 3.80
CA THR A 185 -4.52 -6.29 4.54
C THR A 185 -5.66 -7.09 5.19
N SER A 186 -6.60 -6.44 5.86
CA SER A 186 -7.75 -7.10 6.50
C SER A 186 -8.62 -7.83 5.47
N THR A 187 -8.89 -7.18 4.34
CA THR A 187 -9.65 -7.77 3.24
C THR A 187 -8.90 -8.95 2.61
N ALA A 188 -7.58 -8.83 2.40
CA ALA A 188 -6.75 -9.92 1.88
C ALA A 188 -6.70 -11.14 2.82
N LEU A 189 -6.81 -10.93 4.14
CA LEU A 189 -6.93 -12.01 5.12
C LEU A 189 -8.36 -12.60 5.18
N GLY A 190 -9.31 -12.08 4.41
CA GLY A 190 -10.66 -12.60 4.29
C GLY A 190 -11.64 -12.14 5.37
N ALA A 191 -11.36 -11.04 6.05
CA ALA A 191 -12.30 -10.39 6.96
C ALA A 191 -13.42 -9.65 6.21
N ILE A 192 -14.55 -9.45 6.86
CA ILE A 192 -15.53 -8.44 6.46
C ILE A 192 -15.02 -7.09 6.99
N THR A 193 -14.53 -6.26 6.08
CA THR A 193 -13.87 -5.00 6.44
C THR A 193 -14.82 -3.82 6.23
N TYR A 194 -15.04 -3.07 7.29
CA TYR A 194 -15.71 -1.78 7.30
C TYR A 194 -14.66 -0.67 7.41
N ALA A 195 -14.90 0.47 6.80
CA ALA A 195 -14.01 1.60 6.96
C ALA A 195 -14.80 2.92 7.04
N PHE A 196 -14.27 3.84 7.83
CA PHE A 196 -14.80 5.19 8.00
C PHE A 196 -13.71 6.22 7.75
N ASP A 197 -14.07 7.29 7.04
CA ASP A 197 -13.25 8.51 6.95
C ASP A 197 -14.20 9.71 6.92
N VAL A 198 -13.76 10.84 7.47
CA VAL A 198 -14.53 12.09 7.44
C VAL A 198 -14.62 12.69 6.03
N ARG A 199 -13.79 12.25 5.10
CA ARG A 199 -13.74 12.66 3.70
C ARG A 199 -14.55 11.69 2.85
N PRO A 200 -15.74 12.07 2.37
CA PRO A 200 -16.61 11.17 1.60
C PRO A 200 -16.01 10.78 0.23
N GLU A 201 -15.07 11.58 -0.30
CA GLU A 201 -14.41 11.30 -1.57
C GLU A 201 -13.54 10.04 -1.55
N VAL A 202 -13.14 9.55 -0.37
CA VAL A 202 -12.36 8.30 -0.26
C VAL A 202 -13.23 7.03 -0.25
N ALA A 203 -14.55 7.18 -0.21
CA ALA A 203 -15.48 6.04 -0.18
C ALA A 203 -15.28 5.10 -1.38
N GLU A 204 -15.18 5.65 -2.60
CA GLU A 204 -14.95 4.87 -3.82
C GLU A 204 -13.63 4.09 -3.76
N GLN A 205 -12.59 4.68 -3.18
CA GLN A 205 -11.30 4.01 -3.00
C GLN A 205 -11.40 2.85 -2.01
N ILE A 206 -12.11 3.04 -0.89
CA ILE A 206 -12.36 2.01 0.12
C ILE A 206 -13.14 0.84 -0.49
N GLU A 207 -14.23 1.13 -1.20
CA GLU A 207 -15.09 0.14 -1.85
C GLU A 207 -14.35 -0.63 -2.95
N SER A 208 -13.46 0.03 -3.70
CA SER A 208 -12.60 -0.61 -4.71
C SER A 208 -11.62 -1.63 -4.12
N MET A 209 -11.30 -1.50 -2.82
CA MET A 209 -10.46 -2.45 -2.08
C MET A 209 -11.25 -3.60 -1.46
N GLY A 210 -12.56 -3.68 -1.69
CA GLY A 210 -13.45 -4.72 -1.20
C GLY A 210 -13.91 -4.52 0.25
N ALA A 211 -13.81 -3.31 0.78
CA ALA A 211 -14.34 -2.93 2.10
C ALA A 211 -15.65 -2.14 1.94
N GLU A 212 -16.46 -2.14 2.99
CA GLU A 212 -17.71 -1.37 3.06
C GLU A 212 -17.46 -0.02 3.73
N PHE A 213 -17.83 1.08 3.05
CA PHE A 213 -17.74 2.41 3.64
C PHE A 213 -18.90 2.65 4.62
N VAL A 214 -18.55 3.08 5.84
CA VAL A 214 -19.53 3.42 6.88
C VAL A 214 -20.05 4.83 6.65
N TYR A 215 -21.23 4.96 6.06
CA TYR A 215 -21.88 6.25 5.85
C TYR A 215 -22.53 6.75 7.16
N LEU A 216 -22.42 8.06 7.38
CA LEU A 216 -23.21 8.75 8.38
C LEU A 216 -24.46 9.31 7.72
N ASP A 217 -25.57 9.26 8.43
CA ASP A 217 -26.81 9.93 8.04
C ASP A 217 -26.71 11.42 8.42
N PHE A 218 -25.99 12.17 7.55
CA PHE A 218 -25.67 13.58 7.72
C PHE A 218 -25.72 14.30 6.38
N ASP A 219 -26.35 15.47 6.32
CA ASP A 219 -26.47 16.25 5.09
C ASP A 219 -25.09 16.68 4.58
N SER A 220 -24.79 16.37 3.32
CA SER A 220 -23.47 16.45 2.70
C SER A 220 -22.90 17.87 2.54
N ASP A 221 -23.70 18.91 2.69
CA ASP A 221 -23.28 20.30 2.46
C ASP A 221 -22.36 20.88 3.57
N GLN A 222 -22.18 20.15 4.70
CA GLN A 222 -21.32 20.58 5.81
C GLN A 222 -20.04 19.73 5.98
N GLN A 223 -19.76 18.79 5.08
CA GLN A 223 -18.60 17.89 5.17
C GLN A 223 -17.38 18.45 4.43
N ASP A 224 -16.91 19.66 4.78
CA ASP A 224 -15.73 20.21 4.14
C ASP A 224 -14.44 19.87 4.90
N GLY A 225 -13.93 18.63 4.66
CA GLY A 225 -12.59 18.21 5.08
C GLY A 225 -11.50 18.42 4.03
N SER A 226 -11.85 18.93 2.85
CA SER A 226 -10.97 18.96 1.68
C SER A 226 -9.90 20.07 1.68
N ALA A 227 -9.98 21.05 2.60
CA ALA A 227 -9.16 22.27 2.54
C ALA A 227 -7.75 22.18 3.16
N SER A 228 -7.34 21.06 3.77
CA SER A 228 -6.12 21.00 4.59
C SER A 228 -5.02 20.05 4.09
N GLY A 229 -4.60 20.15 2.82
CA GLY A 229 -3.40 19.47 2.33
C GLY A 229 -3.43 17.93 2.43
N GLY A 230 -4.61 17.30 2.32
CA GLY A 230 -4.80 15.85 2.38
C GLY A 230 -5.02 15.29 3.80
N TYR A 231 -5.03 16.14 4.84
CA TYR A 231 -5.50 15.78 6.18
C TYR A 231 -6.94 16.22 6.39
N ALA A 232 -7.65 15.50 7.26
CA ALA A 232 -9.00 15.89 7.66
C ALA A 232 -8.99 17.21 8.44
N ALA A 233 -9.90 18.12 8.10
CA ALA A 233 -10.19 19.29 8.92
C ALA A 233 -10.98 18.89 10.18
N PRO A 234 -10.94 19.69 11.26
CA PRO A 234 -11.79 19.45 12.42
C PRO A 234 -13.27 19.44 12.02
N SER A 235 -13.97 18.36 12.34
CA SER A 235 -15.40 18.19 12.06
C SER A 235 -16.26 19.02 13.01
N SER A 236 -17.48 19.39 12.57
CA SER A 236 -18.43 20.08 13.45
C SER A 236 -18.81 19.21 14.65
N PRO A 237 -19.23 19.82 15.79
CA PRO A 237 -19.70 19.05 16.96
C PRO A 237 -20.86 18.12 16.65
N GLU A 238 -21.77 18.53 15.75
CA GLU A 238 -22.92 17.72 15.32
C GLU A 238 -22.47 16.50 14.50
N PHE A 239 -21.50 16.68 13.61
CA PHE A 239 -20.91 15.57 12.88
C PHE A 239 -20.22 14.58 13.82
N GLN A 240 -19.44 15.07 14.79
CA GLN A 240 -18.77 14.24 15.80
C GLN A 240 -19.78 13.44 16.64
N ALA A 241 -20.89 14.05 17.05
CA ALA A 241 -21.95 13.38 17.81
C ALA A 241 -22.57 12.22 17.01
N LYS A 242 -22.90 12.45 15.73
CA LYS A 242 -23.43 11.42 14.82
C LYS A 242 -22.42 10.31 14.52
N GLN A 243 -21.15 10.65 14.39
CA GLN A 243 -20.06 9.69 14.24
C GLN A 243 -19.96 8.76 15.45
N LEU A 244 -19.96 9.33 16.65
CA LEU A 244 -19.92 8.55 17.90
C LEU A 244 -21.18 7.69 18.08
N GLU A 245 -22.36 8.19 17.72
CA GLU A 245 -23.60 7.40 17.73
C GLU A 245 -23.50 6.19 16.80
N LYS A 246 -23.01 6.39 15.56
CA LYS A 246 -22.82 5.30 14.61
C LYS A 246 -21.82 4.26 15.10
N PHE A 247 -20.72 4.70 15.71
CA PHE A 247 -19.70 3.79 16.24
C PHE A 247 -20.22 3.00 17.44
N ARG A 248 -21.03 3.61 18.32
CA ARG A 248 -21.71 2.90 19.41
C ARG A 248 -22.62 1.79 18.90
N ALA A 249 -23.36 2.06 17.84
CA ALA A 249 -24.22 1.05 17.23
C ALA A 249 -23.43 -0.12 16.62
N LEU A 250 -22.23 0.15 16.10
CA LEU A 250 -21.35 -0.87 15.50
C LEU A 250 -20.55 -1.68 16.53
N ALA A 251 -20.21 -1.08 17.69
CA ALA A 251 -19.29 -1.68 18.66
C ALA A 251 -19.63 -3.13 19.07
N PRO A 252 -20.90 -3.52 19.32
CA PRO A 252 -21.24 -4.91 19.66
C PRO A 252 -21.00 -5.91 18.52
N GLU A 253 -20.90 -5.43 17.28
CA GLU A 253 -20.79 -6.30 16.10
C GLU A 253 -19.35 -6.45 15.63
N ILE A 254 -18.49 -5.47 15.91
CA ILE A 254 -17.10 -5.43 15.47
C ILE A 254 -16.21 -6.30 16.35
N ASP A 255 -15.34 -7.06 15.72
CA ASP A 255 -14.37 -7.93 16.39
C ASP A 255 -12.99 -7.25 16.53
N ILE A 256 -12.60 -6.44 15.53
CA ILE A 256 -11.30 -5.75 15.50
C ILE A 256 -11.51 -4.30 15.08
N VAL A 257 -10.92 -3.36 15.82
CA VAL A 257 -10.90 -1.93 15.49
C VAL A 257 -9.46 -1.50 15.26
N ILE A 258 -9.20 -0.82 14.13
CA ILE A 258 -7.90 -0.21 13.84
C ILE A 258 -8.14 1.29 13.65
N THR A 259 -7.57 2.11 14.51
CA THR A 259 -7.71 3.56 14.45
C THR A 259 -6.44 4.21 13.92
N THR A 260 -6.61 5.16 13.00
CA THR A 260 -5.49 5.84 12.33
C THR A 260 -5.71 7.36 12.20
N ALA A 261 -6.69 7.92 12.92
CA ALA A 261 -7.06 9.31 12.79
C ALA A 261 -6.06 10.22 13.54
N LEU A 262 -5.21 10.90 12.80
CA LEU A 262 -4.24 11.86 13.30
C LEU A 262 -4.48 13.23 12.67
N ILE A 263 -4.43 14.28 13.49
CA ILE A 263 -4.44 15.67 13.03
C ILE A 263 -3.02 16.23 13.27
N PRO A 264 -2.34 16.76 12.25
CA PRO A 264 -1.01 17.30 12.42
C PRO A 264 -0.92 18.34 13.54
N ASN A 265 0.10 18.22 14.40
CA ASN A 265 0.41 19.12 15.51
C ASN A 265 -0.72 19.31 16.56
N ARG A 266 -1.63 18.35 16.67
CA ARG A 266 -2.70 18.30 17.70
C ARG A 266 -2.78 16.92 18.31
N ASP A 267 -3.42 16.84 19.47
CA ASP A 267 -3.80 15.57 20.06
C ASP A 267 -4.79 14.82 19.17
N ALA A 268 -4.73 13.51 19.19
CA ALA A 268 -5.62 12.66 18.43
C ALA A 268 -7.06 12.79 18.96
N PRO A 269 -8.06 12.85 18.07
CA PRO A 269 -9.45 12.87 18.52
C PRO A 269 -9.84 11.53 19.14
N VAL A 270 -10.56 11.55 20.26
CA VAL A 270 -11.14 10.34 20.85
C VAL A 270 -12.36 9.94 20.02
N LEU A 271 -12.28 8.78 19.37
CA LEU A 271 -13.29 8.24 18.46
C LEU A 271 -13.90 6.93 18.97
N TRP A 272 -13.20 6.22 19.87
CA TRP A 272 -13.65 4.98 20.48
C TRP A 272 -13.65 5.14 22.00
N THR A 273 -14.82 5.39 22.56
CA THR A 273 -15.01 5.72 23.98
C THR A 273 -15.08 4.46 24.84
N ARG A 274 -14.95 4.62 26.17
CA ARG A 274 -15.01 3.52 27.14
C ARG A 274 -16.26 2.66 27.01
N ASP A 275 -17.43 3.27 26.86
CA ASP A 275 -18.69 2.57 26.68
C ASP A 275 -18.74 1.70 25.42
N MET A 276 -18.07 2.13 24.33
CA MET A 276 -17.92 1.33 23.12
C MET A 276 -17.01 0.13 23.35
N VAL A 277 -15.91 0.31 24.09
CA VAL A 277 -15.01 -0.81 24.48
C VAL A 277 -15.75 -1.83 25.32
N GLU A 278 -16.54 -1.37 26.31
CA GLU A 278 -17.35 -2.22 27.18
C GLU A 278 -18.44 -2.97 26.41
N ALA A 279 -18.96 -2.39 25.32
CA ALA A 279 -19.95 -3.02 24.45
C ALA A 279 -19.35 -4.08 23.49
N MET A 280 -18.05 -4.11 23.30
CA MET A 280 -17.39 -5.09 22.42
C MET A 280 -17.40 -6.49 23.03
N LYS A 281 -17.35 -7.50 22.15
CA LYS A 281 -17.31 -8.91 22.57
C LYS A 281 -15.98 -9.25 23.26
N PRO A 282 -15.99 -10.13 24.28
CA PRO A 282 -14.75 -10.66 24.84
C PRO A 282 -13.85 -11.28 23.77
N GLY A 283 -12.56 -10.98 23.83
CA GLY A 283 -11.57 -11.41 22.84
C GLY A 283 -11.46 -10.51 21.61
N SER A 284 -12.20 -9.40 21.55
CA SER A 284 -12.02 -8.35 20.55
C SER A 284 -10.69 -7.62 20.74
N VAL A 285 -10.19 -7.00 19.66
CA VAL A 285 -8.89 -6.32 19.66
C VAL A 285 -9.04 -4.90 19.10
N ILE A 286 -8.42 -3.94 19.76
CA ILE A 286 -8.27 -2.56 19.28
C ILE A 286 -6.78 -2.31 19.05
N VAL A 287 -6.42 -1.80 17.89
CA VAL A 287 -5.06 -1.33 17.58
C VAL A 287 -5.13 0.16 17.28
N ASP A 288 -4.50 0.94 18.12
CA ASP A 288 -4.54 2.40 18.05
C ASP A 288 -3.20 2.96 17.53
N LEU A 289 -3.17 3.32 16.24
CA LEU A 289 -1.99 3.92 15.60
C LEU A 289 -1.80 5.39 15.98
N ALA A 290 -2.75 5.99 16.69
CA ALA A 290 -2.68 7.38 17.17
C ALA A 290 -2.14 7.49 18.61
N ALA A 291 -1.71 6.39 19.22
CA ALA A 291 -1.29 6.32 20.63
C ALA A 291 -0.17 7.32 20.99
N GLU A 292 0.72 7.65 20.06
CA GLU A 292 1.78 8.65 20.28
C GLU A 292 1.21 10.07 20.57
N ARG A 293 -0.03 10.34 20.13
CA ARG A 293 -0.74 11.61 20.26
C ARG A 293 -1.96 11.52 21.16
N GLY A 294 -1.94 10.67 22.17
CA GLY A 294 -3.03 10.48 23.12
C GLY A 294 -4.00 9.35 22.77
N GLY A 295 -4.00 8.90 21.52
CA GLY A 295 -4.84 7.80 21.06
C GLY A 295 -6.24 8.19 20.59
N ASN A 296 -6.79 7.39 19.68
CA ASN A 296 -8.19 7.51 19.25
C ASN A 296 -9.15 6.67 20.13
N CYS A 297 -8.64 5.72 20.90
CA CYS A 297 -9.39 4.99 21.89
C CYS A 297 -9.12 5.58 23.29
N GLU A 298 -10.16 5.89 24.03
CA GLU A 298 -10.09 6.51 25.35
C GLU A 298 -9.24 5.71 26.36
N LEU A 299 -9.19 4.39 26.20
CA LEU A 299 -8.46 3.49 27.10
C LEU A 299 -7.05 3.15 26.60
N THR A 300 -6.59 3.75 25.51
CA THR A 300 -5.25 3.49 24.98
C THR A 300 -4.19 3.97 25.97
N VAL A 301 -3.20 3.09 26.23
CA VAL A 301 -1.99 3.44 26.97
C VAL A 301 -0.81 3.40 25.98
N LYS A 302 -0.09 4.51 25.90
CA LYS A 302 1.05 4.63 24.98
C LYS A 302 2.11 3.57 25.27
N ASP A 303 2.59 2.91 24.21
CA ASP A 303 3.63 1.86 24.18
C ASP A 303 3.25 0.58 24.94
N GLU A 304 2.00 0.44 25.36
CA GLU A 304 1.53 -0.73 26.09
C GLU A 304 0.45 -1.52 25.34
N LYS A 305 0.33 -2.78 25.74
CA LYS A 305 -0.80 -3.65 25.45
C LYS A 305 -1.54 -3.93 26.75
N ILE A 306 -2.79 -3.53 26.81
CA ILE A 306 -3.65 -3.76 27.98
C ILE A 306 -4.81 -4.68 27.63
N VAL A 307 -5.37 -5.35 28.63
CA VAL A 307 -6.58 -6.15 28.51
C VAL A 307 -7.59 -5.64 29.52
N THR A 308 -8.76 -5.24 29.04
CA THR A 308 -9.85 -4.71 29.87
C THR A 308 -10.57 -5.82 30.67
N ASP A 309 -11.42 -5.43 31.62
CA ASP A 309 -12.20 -6.39 32.46
C ASP A 309 -13.11 -7.28 31.60
N ASN A 310 -13.71 -6.73 30.52
CA ASN A 310 -14.52 -7.47 29.56
C ASN A 310 -13.70 -8.23 28.51
N LYS A 311 -12.36 -8.37 28.72
CA LYS A 311 -11.43 -9.13 27.87
C LYS A 311 -11.25 -8.58 26.46
N VAL A 312 -11.33 -7.29 26.26
CA VAL A 312 -10.91 -6.59 25.03
C VAL A 312 -9.43 -6.24 25.16
N THR A 313 -8.65 -6.58 24.15
CA THR A 313 -7.21 -6.25 24.09
C THR A 313 -7.05 -4.91 23.37
N ILE A 314 -6.34 -3.95 23.98
CA ILE A 314 -6.02 -2.64 23.39
C ILE A 314 -4.51 -2.54 23.23
N ILE A 315 -4.06 -2.22 22.02
CA ILE A 315 -2.65 -2.15 21.63
C ILE A 315 -2.33 -0.71 21.24
N GLY A 316 -1.56 -0.03 22.10
CA GLY A 316 -1.12 1.37 21.94
C GLY A 316 0.36 1.50 21.55
N TYR A 317 0.92 0.55 20.80
CA TYR A 317 2.33 0.62 20.38
C TYR A 317 2.59 1.80 19.44
N THR A 318 3.76 2.44 19.57
CA THR A 318 4.19 3.56 18.71
C THR A 318 5.31 3.16 17.74
N ASP A 319 5.81 1.93 17.86
CA ASP A 319 6.96 1.40 17.13
C ASP A 319 6.61 0.46 15.96
N PHE A 320 5.38 0.51 15.44
CA PHE A 320 4.92 -0.41 14.38
C PHE A 320 5.88 -0.54 13.19
N PRO A 321 6.45 0.55 12.63
CA PRO A 321 7.45 0.40 11.57
C PRO A 321 8.71 -0.30 12.01
N SER A 322 9.15 -0.11 13.26
CA SER A 322 10.32 -0.76 13.83
C SER A 322 10.13 -2.27 14.03
N ARG A 323 8.87 -2.71 14.23
CA ARG A 323 8.48 -4.14 14.31
C ARG A 323 8.52 -4.86 12.94
N MET A 324 8.79 -4.12 11.87
CA MET A 324 9.06 -4.64 10.52
C MET A 324 10.36 -4.02 9.99
N ALA A 325 11.42 -4.12 10.79
CA ALA A 325 12.65 -3.37 10.63
C ALA A 325 13.28 -3.51 9.25
N THR A 326 13.35 -4.71 8.68
CA THR A 326 13.92 -4.98 7.35
C THR A 326 13.20 -4.20 6.25
N GLN A 327 11.87 -4.34 6.19
CA GLN A 327 11.07 -3.67 5.16
C GLN A 327 11.05 -2.15 5.35
N SER A 328 10.92 -1.70 6.60
CA SER A 328 10.93 -0.29 6.96
C SER A 328 12.25 0.38 6.63
N SER A 329 13.38 -0.27 6.94
CA SER A 329 14.71 0.22 6.61
C SER A 329 14.90 0.32 5.10
N THR A 330 14.44 -0.68 4.34
CA THR A 330 14.52 -0.65 2.87
C THR A 330 13.76 0.53 2.29
N LEU A 331 12.54 0.80 2.74
CA LEU A 331 11.74 1.93 2.24
C LEU A 331 12.32 3.27 2.69
N TYR A 332 12.66 3.40 3.98
CA TYR A 332 13.23 4.62 4.52
C TYR A 332 14.57 4.98 3.87
N ALA A 333 15.49 4.02 3.77
CA ALA A 333 16.78 4.21 3.12
C ALA A 333 16.62 4.62 1.63
N ASN A 334 15.58 4.11 0.95
CA ASN A 334 15.26 4.56 -0.40
C ASN A 334 14.74 6.01 -0.43
N ASN A 335 13.88 6.43 0.54
CA ASN A 335 13.46 7.82 0.64
C ASN A 335 14.66 8.75 0.88
N VAL A 336 15.55 8.41 1.83
CA VAL A 336 16.81 9.15 2.11
C VAL A 336 17.67 9.21 0.86
N ARG A 337 17.91 8.09 0.17
CA ARG A 337 18.70 8.05 -1.07
C ARG A 337 18.11 8.94 -2.15
N GLN A 338 16.78 8.94 -2.32
CA GLN A 338 16.12 9.83 -3.27
C GLN A 338 16.33 11.30 -2.89
N PHE A 339 16.26 11.64 -1.58
CA PHE A 339 16.51 12.99 -1.12
C PHE A 339 17.96 13.42 -1.36
N VAL A 340 18.93 12.56 -1.05
CA VAL A 340 20.35 12.79 -1.40
C VAL A 340 20.53 13.00 -2.90
N GLY A 341 19.76 12.28 -3.72
CA GLY A 341 19.75 12.47 -5.18
C GLY A 341 19.26 13.87 -5.62
N GLU A 342 18.31 14.48 -4.91
CA GLU A 342 17.91 15.88 -5.14
C GLU A 342 19.02 16.87 -4.72
N LEU A 343 19.77 16.55 -3.66
CA LEU A 343 20.91 17.35 -3.22
C LEU A 343 22.17 17.15 -4.08
N ALA A 344 22.24 16.14 -4.93
CA ALA A 344 23.40 15.80 -5.74
C ALA A 344 23.07 15.74 -7.24
N PRO A 345 22.63 16.84 -7.87
CA PRO A 345 22.22 16.86 -9.28
C PRO A 345 23.35 16.49 -10.27
N ALA A 346 24.60 16.81 -9.94
CA ALA A 346 25.77 16.49 -10.75
C ALA A 346 26.21 15.02 -10.62
N LYS A 347 25.78 14.29 -9.59
CA LYS A 347 26.14 12.89 -9.31
C LYS A 347 27.66 12.66 -9.19
N ASP A 348 28.38 13.64 -8.65
CA ASP A 348 29.82 13.66 -8.49
C ASP A 348 30.26 13.53 -7.02
N GLY A 349 29.34 13.19 -6.11
CA GLY A 349 29.60 13.06 -4.69
C GLY A 349 29.65 14.40 -3.93
N THR A 350 29.16 15.48 -4.53
CA THR A 350 29.00 16.79 -3.88
C THR A 350 27.55 17.11 -3.62
N LEU A 351 27.27 17.83 -2.53
CA LEU A 351 25.92 18.27 -2.16
C LEU A 351 25.72 19.73 -2.56
N VAL A 352 24.60 20.00 -3.22
CA VAL A 352 24.12 21.36 -3.53
C VAL A 352 22.83 21.61 -2.77
N HIS A 353 22.87 22.53 -1.81
CA HIS A 353 21.73 22.85 -0.97
C HIS A 353 21.01 24.09 -1.50
N ASP A 354 20.18 23.90 -2.53
CA ASP A 354 19.45 24.99 -3.20
C ASP A 354 18.18 25.33 -2.39
N MET A 355 18.24 26.41 -1.61
CA MET A 355 17.12 26.90 -0.81
C MET A 355 16.01 27.58 -1.65
N ASP A 356 16.18 27.77 -2.95
CA ASP A 356 15.10 28.23 -3.85
C ASP A 356 14.22 27.07 -4.32
N ASP A 357 14.70 25.83 -4.21
CA ASP A 357 13.94 24.60 -4.49
C ASP A 357 12.92 24.34 -3.37
N ASP A 358 11.64 24.18 -3.74
CA ASP A 358 10.53 23.97 -2.79
C ASP A 358 10.68 22.73 -1.93
N VAL A 359 11.30 21.65 -2.46
CA VAL A 359 11.50 20.39 -1.71
C VAL A 359 12.61 20.54 -0.70
N ILE A 360 13.77 21.06 -1.14
CA ILE A 360 14.93 21.25 -0.27
C ILE A 360 14.60 22.25 0.82
N ARG A 361 14.06 23.42 0.45
CA ARG A 361 13.65 24.46 1.39
C ARG A 361 12.60 23.96 2.38
N GLY A 362 11.56 23.26 1.89
CA GLY A 362 10.47 22.76 2.73
C GLY A 362 10.89 21.71 3.75
N SER A 363 11.95 20.96 3.44
CA SER A 363 12.48 19.90 4.32
C SER A 363 13.63 20.36 5.21
N THR A 364 14.25 21.51 4.92
CA THR A 364 15.40 22.02 5.69
C THR A 364 14.91 22.85 6.86
N VAL A 365 15.31 22.47 8.09
CA VAL A 365 14.88 23.12 9.33
C VAL A 365 15.98 23.93 10.00
N ALA A 366 17.24 23.67 9.65
CA ALA A 366 18.40 24.47 10.03
C ALA A 366 19.42 24.50 8.89
N HIS A 367 19.97 25.67 8.56
CA HIS A 367 20.94 25.83 7.49
C HIS A 367 21.89 27.02 7.76
N GLN A 368 23.21 26.78 7.64
CA GLN A 368 24.26 27.80 7.74
C GLN A 368 24.14 28.73 8.95
N GLY A 369 23.81 28.20 10.12
CA GLY A 369 23.68 28.96 11.36
C GLY A 369 22.31 29.60 11.60
N ALA A 370 21.35 29.40 10.70
CA ALA A 370 19.99 29.91 10.83
C ALA A 370 18.97 28.78 10.97
N VAL A 371 17.96 29.00 11.81
CA VAL A 371 16.76 28.16 11.86
C VAL A 371 15.84 28.57 10.69
N THR A 372 15.45 27.60 9.87
CA THR A 372 14.60 27.81 8.69
C THR A 372 13.19 27.29 8.86
N TYR A 373 12.84 26.80 10.05
CA TYR A 373 11.51 26.35 10.43
C TYR A 373 10.70 27.47 11.10
N PRO A 374 9.38 27.65 10.83
CA PRO A 374 8.60 26.93 9.81
C PRO A 374 8.98 27.36 8.38
N PRO A 375 8.99 26.43 7.41
CA PRO A 375 9.28 26.78 6.03
C PRO A 375 8.15 27.63 5.42
N PRO A 376 8.45 28.51 4.46
CA PRO A 376 7.41 29.19 3.71
C PRO A 376 6.60 28.19 2.88
N PRO A 377 5.33 28.49 2.54
CA PRO A 377 4.51 27.61 1.75
C PRO A 377 5.15 27.33 0.38
N PRO A 378 4.95 26.12 -0.19
CA PRO A 378 5.48 25.79 -1.50
C PRO A 378 4.97 26.73 -2.59
N LYS A 379 5.82 27.10 -3.53
CA LYS A 379 5.45 27.93 -4.72
C LYS A 379 4.50 27.16 -5.65
N VAL A 380 4.59 25.82 -5.67
CA VAL A 380 3.73 24.91 -6.44
C VAL A 380 2.57 24.45 -5.56
N ARG A 381 1.35 24.42 -6.12
CA ARG A 381 0.16 23.95 -5.39
C ARG A 381 0.40 22.50 -4.90
N ALA A 382 0.03 22.24 -3.65
CA ALA A 382 -0.05 20.89 -3.11
C ALA A 382 -0.93 20.00 -4.00
N ILE A 383 -0.68 18.69 -3.99
CA ILE A 383 -1.52 17.74 -4.71
C ILE A 383 -2.95 17.93 -4.22
N ALA A 384 -3.79 18.55 -5.06
CA ALA A 384 -5.21 18.63 -4.78
C ALA A 384 -5.76 17.19 -4.84
N ALA A 385 -6.59 16.82 -3.86
CA ALA A 385 -7.46 15.67 -4.04
C ALA A 385 -8.17 15.82 -5.39
N ALA A 386 -8.30 14.71 -6.13
CA ALA A 386 -8.86 14.73 -7.48
C ALA A 386 -10.17 15.55 -7.50
N PRO A 387 -10.38 16.42 -8.51
CA PRO A 387 -11.54 17.26 -8.54
C PRO A 387 -12.81 16.40 -8.48
N ARG A 388 -13.71 16.81 -7.59
CA ARG A 388 -15.04 16.20 -7.44
C ARG A 388 -15.69 16.15 -8.83
N LYS A 389 -15.86 14.96 -9.40
CA LYS A 389 -16.89 14.77 -10.44
C LYS A 389 -18.21 14.90 -9.70
N ASP A 390 -19.03 15.87 -10.10
CA ASP A 390 -20.40 15.96 -9.61
C ASP A 390 -21.04 14.58 -9.75
N LYS A 391 -21.31 13.94 -8.63
CA LYS A 391 -22.04 12.66 -8.64
C LYS A 391 -23.44 12.98 -9.18
N PRO A 392 -23.92 12.23 -10.19
CA PRO A 392 -25.35 12.22 -10.47
C PRO A 392 -26.08 11.89 -9.15
N LYS A 393 -27.16 12.61 -8.85
CA LYS A 393 -28.00 12.29 -7.67
C LYS A 393 -28.19 10.78 -7.60
N GLU A 394 -27.86 10.19 -6.45
CA GLU A 394 -28.15 8.76 -6.28
C GLU A 394 -29.63 8.50 -6.56
N PRO A 395 -29.93 7.57 -7.47
CA PRO A 395 -31.31 7.25 -7.77
C PRO A 395 -32.00 6.71 -6.52
N THR A 396 -33.23 7.11 -6.30
CA THR A 396 -34.07 6.61 -5.20
C THR A 396 -34.13 5.07 -5.23
N PRO A 397 -34.45 4.40 -4.10
CA PRO A 397 -34.57 2.94 -4.09
C PRO A 397 -35.50 2.38 -5.18
N GLU A 398 -36.51 3.14 -5.55
CA GLU A 398 -37.42 2.78 -6.68
C GLU A 398 -36.73 2.96 -8.02
N GLU A 399 -35.96 4.03 -8.23
CA GLU A 399 -35.18 4.26 -9.43
C GLU A 399 -34.03 3.24 -9.57
N LYS A 400 -33.35 2.86 -8.46
CA LYS A 400 -32.35 1.76 -8.47
C LYS A 400 -32.98 0.45 -8.92
N ARG A 401 -34.13 0.08 -8.37
CA ARG A 401 -34.88 -1.10 -8.82
C ARG A 401 -35.31 -1.01 -10.29
N ALA A 402 -35.78 0.14 -10.74
CA ALA A 402 -36.15 0.34 -12.13
C ALA A 402 -34.96 0.24 -13.09
N LEU A 403 -33.79 0.78 -12.71
CA LEU A 403 -32.53 0.67 -13.46
C LEU A 403 -32.01 -0.77 -13.50
N GLU A 404 -32.07 -1.51 -12.39
CA GLU A 404 -31.67 -2.92 -12.33
C GLU A 404 -32.60 -3.78 -13.23
N VAL A 405 -33.91 -3.56 -13.19
CA VAL A 405 -34.85 -4.25 -14.04
C VAL A 405 -34.64 -3.88 -15.51
N ALA A 406 -34.35 -2.62 -15.82
CA ALA A 406 -34.05 -2.18 -17.17
C ALA A 406 -32.74 -2.78 -17.70
N ALA A 407 -31.70 -2.78 -16.88
CA ALA A 407 -30.41 -3.40 -17.20
C ALA A 407 -30.54 -4.91 -17.40
N PHE A 408 -31.25 -5.60 -16.52
CA PHE A 408 -31.55 -7.02 -16.67
C PHE A 408 -32.35 -7.32 -17.98
N ARG A 409 -33.37 -6.53 -18.30
CA ARG A 409 -34.12 -6.67 -19.54
C ARG A 409 -33.25 -6.41 -20.78
N ALA A 410 -32.39 -5.41 -20.75
CA ALA A 410 -31.45 -5.11 -21.83
C ALA A 410 -30.44 -6.25 -22.04
N GLN A 411 -29.89 -6.78 -20.95
CA GLN A 411 -28.99 -7.93 -20.99
C GLN A 411 -29.68 -9.18 -21.52
N THR A 412 -30.90 -9.47 -21.05
CA THR A 412 -31.68 -10.62 -21.51
C THR A 412 -32.03 -10.49 -23.00
N ARG A 413 -32.42 -9.28 -23.47
CA ARG A 413 -32.67 -9.03 -24.90
C ARG A 413 -31.42 -9.24 -25.74
N ARG A 414 -30.25 -8.76 -25.29
CA ARG A 414 -28.98 -8.96 -25.97
C ARG A 414 -28.58 -10.43 -26.02
N GLN A 415 -28.74 -11.17 -24.94
CA GLN A 415 -28.51 -12.62 -24.91
C GLN A 415 -29.46 -13.39 -25.81
N ALA A 416 -30.74 -13.08 -25.76
CA ALA A 416 -31.75 -13.69 -26.64
C ALA A 416 -31.46 -13.38 -28.12
N GLY A 417 -31.05 -12.16 -28.45
CA GLY A 417 -30.64 -11.78 -29.81
C GLY A 417 -29.43 -12.57 -30.32
N LEU A 418 -28.42 -12.77 -29.46
CA LEU A 418 -27.26 -13.59 -29.81
C LEU A 418 -27.59 -15.07 -29.99
N LEU A 419 -28.50 -15.62 -29.15
CA LEU A 419 -28.96 -17.00 -29.28
C LEU A 419 -29.78 -17.20 -30.58
N VAL A 420 -30.66 -16.26 -30.92
CA VAL A 420 -31.42 -16.30 -32.18
C VAL A 420 -30.48 -16.18 -33.38
N ALA A 421 -29.53 -15.25 -33.36
CA ALA A 421 -28.55 -15.10 -34.44
C ALA A 421 -27.70 -16.38 -34.62
N GLY A 422 -27.26 -17.00 -33.50
CA GLY A 422 -26.54 -18.27 -33.52
C GLY A 422 -27.38 -19.41 -34.07
N ALA A 423 -28.66 -19.51 -33.68
CA ALA A 423 -29.59 -20.53 -34.19
C ALA A 423 -29.85 -20.37 -35.70
N VAL A 424 -30.02 -19.13 -36.17
CA VAL A 424 -30.20 -18.84 -37.62
C VAL A 424 -28.92 -19.21 -38.38
N LEU A 425 -27.74 -18.89 -37.85
CA LEU A 425 -26.45 -19.25 -38.48
C LEU A 425 -26.30 -20.77 -38.60
N ILE A 426 -26.60 -21.51 -37.52
CA ILE A 426 -26.57 -22.99 -37.53
C ILE A 426 -27.59 -23.57 -38.53
N ALA A 427 -28.79 -23.01 -38.62
CA ALA A 427 -29.80 -23.43 -39.57
C ALA A 427 -29.38 -23.18 -41.04
N LEU A 428 -28.75 -22.03 -41.32
CA LEU A 428 -28.22 -21.70 -42.65
C LEU A 428 -27.09 -22.65 -43.05
N VAL A 429 -26.17 -22.93 -42.13
CA VAL A 429 -25.08 -23.90 -42.34
C VAL A 429 -25.69 -25.29 -42.59
N GLY A 430 -26.70 -25.70 -41.79
CA GLY A 430 -27.36 -27.00 -41.93
C GLY A 430 -28.11 -27.18 -43.21
N ALA A 431 -28.58 -26.10 -43.84
CA ALA A 431 -29.32 -26.15 -45.13
C ALA A 431 -28.38 -26.44 -46.32
N VAL A 432 -27.08 -26.12 -46.22
CA VAL A 432 -26.12 -26.20 -47.33
C VAL A 432 -25.04 -27.24 -47.11
N ALA A 433 -24.74 -27.59 -45.84
CA ALA A 433 -23.62 -28.46 -45.48
C ALA A 433 -23.96 -29.96 -45.66
N PRO A 434 -22.96 -30.80 -46.05
CA PRO A 434 -23.13 -32.26 -46.06
C PRO A 434 -23.43 -32.82 -44.67
N ALA A 435 -24.20 -33.95 -44.63
CA ALA A 435 -24.61 -34.58 -43.36
C ALA A 435 -23.43 -34.98 -42.47
N SER A 436 -22.29 -35.42 -43.06
CA SER A 436 -21.08 -35.76 -42.35
C SER A 436 -20.43 -34.54 -41.66
N PHE A 437 -20.48 -33.38 -42.30
CA PHE A 437 -19.98 -32.12 -41.71
C PHE A 437 -20.88 -31.72 -40.53
N MET A 438 -22.19 -31.81 -40.69
CA MET A 438 -23.13 -31.41 -39.63
C MET A 438 -22.96 -32.23 -38.34
N GLN A 439 -22.67 -33.52 -38.45
CA GLN A 439 -22.39 -34.36 -37.26
C GLN A 439 -21.19 -33.83 -36.46
N HIS A 440 -20.09 -33.51 -37.13
CA HIS A 440 -18.90 -32.98 -36.46
C HIS A 440 -19.11 -31.54 -35.97
N PHE A 441 -19.85 -30.72 -36.73
CA PHE A 441 -20.13 -29.33 -36.38
C PHE A 441 -21.00 -29.21 -35.13
N ILE A 442 -22.03 -30.06 -34.98
CA ILE A 442 -22.85 -30.09 -33.76
C ILE A 442 -22.01 -30.44 -32.53
N VAL A 443 -21.16 -31.45 -32.64
CA VAL A 443 -20.23 -31.82 -31.54
C VAL A 443 -19.30 -30.67 -31.20
N PHE A 444 -18.77 -29.97 -32.20
CA PHE A 444 -17.89 -28.82 -32.01
C PHE A 444 -18.60 -27.66 -31.27
N VAL A 445 -19.80 -27.29 -31.72
CA VAL A 445 -20.61 -26.24 -31.09
C VAL A 445 -20.96 -26.60 -29.65
N LEU A 446 -21.36 -27.85 -29.40
CA LEU A 446 -21.65 -28.33 -28.05
C LEU A 446 -20.40 -28.28 -27.15
N ALA A 447 -19.24 -28.71 -27.66
CA ALA A 447 -18.00 -28.66 -26.94
C ALA A 447 -17.56 -27.22 -26.60
N CYS A 448 -17.74 -26.27 -27.56
CA CYS A 448 -17.51 -24.85 -27.31
C CYS A 448 -18.42 -24.29 -26.22
N PHE A 449 -19.70 -24.65 -26.24
CA PHE A 449 -20.67 -24.19 -25.25
C PHE A 449 -20.36 -24.71 -23.85
N ILE A 450 -20.06 -26.00 -23.73
CA ILE A 450 -19.66 -26.61 -22.44
C ILE A 450 -18.34 -25.99 -21.96
N GLY A 451 -17.35 -25.84 -22.84
CA GLY A 451 -16.07 -25.25 -22.51
C GLY A 451 -16.19 -23.80 -21.99
N PHE A 452 -17.02 -23.00 -22.64
CA PHE A 452 -17.32 -21.64 -22.20
C PHE A 452 -17.96 -21.63 -20.79
N GLN A 453 -18.96 -22.47 -20.57
CA GLN A 453 -19.67 -22.56 -19.29
C GLN A 453 -18.75 -23.01 -18.14
N VAL A 454 -17.83 -23.92 -18.41
CA VAL A 454 -16.84 -24.40 -17.44
C VAL A 454 -15.85 -23.29 -17.09
N ILE A 455 -15.29 -22.61 -18.10
CA ILE A 455 -14.25 -21.57 -17.88
C ILE A 455 -14.83 -20.34 -17.18
N TRP A 456 -16.06 -19.95 -17.50
CA TRP A 456 -16.70 -18.77 -16.92
C TRP A 456 -16.86 -18.84 -15.40
N ASN A 457 -17.01 -20.05 -14.86
CA ASN A 457 -17.17 -20.30 -13.42
C ASN A 457 -15.85 -20.54 -12.66
N VAL A 458 -14.70 -20.46 -13.33
CA VAL A 458 -13.39 -20.62 -12.71
C VAL A 458 -12.95 -19.31 -12.08
N SER A 459 -12.45 -19.36 -10.83
CA SER A 459 -11.90 -18.18 -10.15
C SER A 459 -10.72 -17.57 -10.93
N HIS A 460 -10.58 -16.25 -10.88
CA HIS A 460 -9.54 -15.50 -11.62
C HIS A 460 -8.11 -15.97 -11.28
N ALA A 461 -7.88 -16.45 -10.06
CA ALA A 461 -6.58 -16.99 -9.63
C ALA A 461 -6.15 -18.26 -10.40
N LEU A 462 -7.11 -19.00 -10.96
CA LEU A 462 -6.85 -20.25 -11.70
C LEU A 462 -6.84 -20.05 -13.22
N HIS A 463 -7.17 -18.84 -13.73
CA HIS A 463 -7.17 -18.59 -15.18
C HIS A 463 -5.78 -18.75 -15.80
N THR A 464 -4.72 -18.32 -15.11
CA THR A 464 -3.36 -18.38 -15.65
C THR A 464 -2.81 -19.81 -15.76
N PRO A 465 -2.96 -20.71 -14.76
CA PRO A 465 -2.66 -22.12 -14.94
C PRO A 465 -3.49 -22.81 -16.03
N LEU A 466 -4.77 -22.42 -16.17
CA LEU A 466 -5.67 -22.98 -17.18
C LEU A 466 -5.22 -22.60 -18.61
N MET A 467 -4.70 -21.38 -18.81
CA MET A 467 -4.15 -20.96 -20.10
C MET A 467 -3.00 -21.86 -20.58
N ALA A 468 -2.20 -22.39 -19.65
CA ALA A 468 -1.13 -23.34 -20.00
C ALA A 468 -1.69 -24.69 -20.51
N VAL A 469 -2.80 -25.14 -19.95
CA VAL A 469 -3.46 -26.40 -20.36
C VAL A 469 -4.11 -26.25 -21.75
N THR A 470 -4.63 -25.06 -22.11
CA THR A 470 -5.21 -24.81 -23.44
C THR A 470 -4.17 -24.88 -24.57
N ASN A 471 -2.86 -24.81 -24.27
CA ASN A 471 -1.81 -25.04 -25.27
C ASN A 471 -1.81 -26.48 -25.85
N ALA A 472 -2.37 -27.44 -25.14
CA ALA A 472 -2.57 -28.79 -25.66
C ALA A 472 -3.54 -28.80 -26.87
N ILE A 473 -4.55 -27.94 -26.86
CA ILE A 473 -5.50 -27.78 -27.98
C ILE A 473 -4.77 -27.22 -29.21
N SER A 474 -3.90 -26.24 -29.03
CA SER A 474 -3.07 -25.72 -30.11
C SER A 474 -2.15 -26.79 -30.72
N GLY A 475 -1.69 -27.77 -29.92
CA GLY A 475 -0.94 -28.93 -30.41
C GLY A 475 -1.78 -29.81 -31.36
N ILE A 476 -3.08 -29.99 -31.09
CA ILE A 476 -4.00 -30.74 -31.95
C ILE A 476 -4.20 -29.98 -33.28
N VAL A 477 -4.30 -28.64 -33.25
CA VAL A 477 -4.40 -27.81 -34.44
C VAL A 477 -3.14 -27.96 -35.33
N VAL A 478 -1.95 -27.98 -34.73
CA VAL A 478 -0.69 -28.23 -35.46
C VAL A 478 -0.72 -29.60 -36.16
N LEU A 479 -1.17 -30.65 -35.44
CA LEU A 479 -1.26 -31.99 -36.02
C LEU A 479 -2.27 -32.03 -37.20
N GLY A 480 -3.43 -31.41 -37.03
CA GLY A 480 -4.44 -31.29 -38.08
C GLY A 480 -3.93 -30.55 -39.32
N ALA A 481 -3.22 -29.45 -39.11
CA ALA A 481 -2.60 -28.67 -40.19
C ALA A 481 -1.51 -29.47 -40.92
N LEU A 482 -0.66 -30.22 -40.19
CA LEU A 482 0.37 -31.08 -40.78
C LEU A 482 -0.23 -32.14 -41.73
N LEU A 483 -1.35 -32.72 -41.40
CA LEU A 483 -2.05 -33.70 -42.23
C LEU A 483 -2.57 -33.08 -43.55
N GLN A 484 -2.85 -31.77 -43.56
CA GLN A 484 -3.36 -31.06 -44.73
C GLN A 484 -2.24 -30.50 -45.63
N ILE A 485 -0.98 -30.41 -45.19
CA ILE A 485 0.16 -29.95 -45.98
C ILE A 485 0.46 -30.87 -47.18
N GLY A 486 0.10 -32.17 -47.10
CA GLY A 486 0.19 -33.13 -48.17
C GLY A 486 -0.91 -33.03 -49.24
N SER A 487 -1.82 -32.08 -49.15
CA SER A 487 -2.91 -31.86 -50.14
C SER A 487 -2.36 -31.38 -51.48
N GLY A 488 -2.96 -31.81 -52.58
CA GLY A 488 -2.64 -31.31 -53.92
C GLY A 488 -3.19 -29.89 -54.21
N ASP A 489 -3.98 -29.32 -53.30
CA ASP A 489 -4.60 -28.00 -53.45
C ASP A 489 -3.72 -26.93 -52.76
N TRP A 490 -3.21 -25.98 -53.53
CA TRP A 490 -2.32 -24.92 -53.01
C TRP A 490 -3.01 -24.04 -51.95
N LEU A 491 -4.31 -23.80 -52.04
CA LEU A 491 -5.07 -23.02 -51.07
C LEU A 491 -5.12 -23.73 -49.70
N VAL A 492 -5.36 -25.05 -49.72
CA VAL A 492 -5.38 -25.90 -48.53
C VAL A 492 -4.00 -25.91 -47.87
N VAL A 493 -2.96 -26.05 -48.65
CA VAL A 493 -1.55 -26.03 -48.15
C VAL A 493 -1.20 -24.68 -47.50
N THR A 494 -1.60 -23.59 -48.14
CA THR A 494 -1.33 -22.23 -47.65
C THR A 494 -2.05 -21.99 -46.32
N LEU A 495 -3.35 -22.34 -46.23
CA LEU A 495 -4.15 -22.20 -45.00
C LEU A 495 -3.60 -23.10 -43.89
N ALA A 496 -3.19 -24.32 -44.21
CA ALA A 496 -2.59 -25.23 -43.25
C ALA A 496 -1.25 -24.68 -42.71
N ALA A 497 -0.40 -24.12 -43.56
CA ALA A 497 0.86 -23.51 -43.15
C ALA A 497 0.66 -22.30 -42.22
N ILE A 498 -0.32 -21.42 -42.53
CA ILE A 498 -0.66 -20.27 -41.70
C ILE A 498 -1.21 -20.76 -40.35
N SER A 499 -2.10 -21.74 -40.34
CA SER A 499 -2.67 -22.32 -39.12
C SER A 499 -1.60 -22.94 -38.22
N MET A 500 -0.64 -23.68 -38.81
CA MET A 500 0.48 -24.26 -38.10
C MET A 500 1.39 -23.19 -37.50
N LEU A 501 1.67 -22.10 -38.23
CA LEU A 501 2.46 -21.00 -37.70
C LEU A 501 1.78 -20.32 -36.49
N ILE A 502 0.52 -19.98 -36.61
CA ILE A 502 -0.24 -19.33 -35.53
C ILE A 502 -0.33 -20.22 -34.30
N ALA A 503 -0.63 -21.51 -34.48
CA ALA A 503 -0.72 -22.46 -33.39
C ALA A 503 0.64 -22.69 -32.70
N SER A 504 1.74 -22.72 -33.47
CA SER A 504 3.10 -22.83 -32.93
C SER A 504 3.50 -21.60 -32.09
N ILE A 505 3.17 -20.39 -32.54
CA ILE A 505 3.37 -19.15 -31.77
C ILE A 505 2.62 -19.22 -30.44
N ASN A 506 1.36 -19.69 -30.46
CA ASN A 506 0.55 -19.80 -29.23
C ASN A 506 1.13 -20.84 -28.25
N ILE A 507 1.61 -21.99 -28.75
CA ILE A 507 2.24 -23.01 -27.91
C ILE A 507 3.50 -22.46 -27.25
N VAL A 508 4.43 -21.91 -28.03
CA VAL A 508 5.70 -21.39 -27.51
C VAL A 508 5.46 -20.20 -26.56
N GLY A 509 4.59 -19.27 -26.93
CA GLY A 509 4.23 -18.13 -26.11
C GLY A 509 3.63 -18.55 -24.77
N GLY A 510 2.69 -19.49 -24.78
CA GLY A 510 2.07 -20.01 -23.57
C GLY A 510 3.06 -20.69 -22.63
N PHE A 511 3.99 -21.50 -23.14
CA PHE A 511 5.05 -22.11 -22.33
C PHE A 511 6.03 -21.08 -21.75
N LEU A 512 6.39 -20.06 -22.52
CA LEU A 512 7.28 -18.99 -22.04
C LEU A 512 6.64 -18.17 -20.92
N VAL A 513 5.36 -17.83 -21.05
CA VAL A 513 4.62 -17.11 -20.01
C VAL A 513 4.51 -17.96 -18.74
N THR A 514 4.17 -19.24 -18.87
CA THR A 514 4.07 -20.17 -17.74
C THR A 514 5.42 -20.33 -17.04
N ARG A 515 6.51 -20.49 -17.80
CA ARG A 515 7.88 -20.60 -17.26
C ARG A 515 8.27 -19.32 -16.49
N ARG A 516 7.97 -18.13 -17.06
CA ARG A 516 8.25 -16.86 -16.39
C ARG A 516 7.46 -16.71 -15.10
N MET A 517 6.21 -17.13 -15.09
CA MET A 517 5.36 -17.07 -13.90
C MET A 517 5.85 -18.04 -12.81
N LEU A 518 6.19 -19.28 -13.18
CA LEU A 518 6.75 -20.25 -12.24
C LEU A 518 8.09 -19.79 -11.66
N ALA A 519 8.92 -19.09 -12.46
CA ALA A 519 10.16 -18.50 -11.97
C ALA A 519 9.94 -17.41 -10.92
N MET A 520 8.80 -16.69 -10.95
CA MET A 520 8.46 -15.69 -9.92
C MET A 520 8.08 -16.32 -8.57
N PHE A 521 7.70 -17.60 -8.55
CA PHE A 521 7.39 -18.35 -7.32
C PHE A 521 8.56 -19.21 -6.82
N GLN A 522 9.63 -19.36 -7.60
CA GLN A 522 10.85 -19.99 -7.13
C GLN A 522 11.67 -18.95 -6.37
N LYS A 523 11.84 -19.17 -5.06
CA LYS A 523 12.80 -18.43 -4.25
C LYS A 523 14.19 -18.68 -4.81
N SER A 524 14.86 -17.61 -5.24
CA SER A 524 16.31 -17.60 -5.45
C SER A 524 17.04 -17.73 -4.12
#